data_e3853f62c958e3b56cec811e7c2f13cf
#
_entry.id   e3853f62c958e3b56cec811e7c2f13cf
#
_cell.length_a   1.000
_cell.length_b   1.000
_cell.length_c   1.000
_cell.angle_alpha   90.00
_cell.angle_beta   90.00
_cell.angle_gamma   90.00
#
_symmetry.space_group_name_H-M   'P 1'
#
loop_
_entity.id
_entity.type
_entity.pdbx_description
1 polymer ?
#
loop_
_entity_poly.entity_id
_entity_poly.type
_entity_poly.pdbx_seq_one_letter_code
_entity_poly.pdbx_strand_id
1 'polypeptide(L)'
;MKKSKIIKVAILALFSAVLLTLKNVGAISSNPYNDWKTSAINYPNNGQLVPAGPITITWDRLSIDSHEVTGYEVYLDNVLQNSTIIDEGDIFSCEVYTTKVAQHQVKILAQLSNNTKISTSARNFYISKKGMGFYSGNGYSAIQDAQNMGLSWYYNWGTAPTYAGTCPNQKIDFVPMIWGAYNGSNEQLTTIKNAGYKTVLGYNEPDFVDQSNVPVATAIANQHYFTNSGMRIGAPATAIQAPNSEWFNEYWQGINTDDIDFIPVHNYPGNIGVTDKEIKDNAKSFLNFINETHNKFNKPIWVTEFAVANWDPYWDGYNGANEANKAEVRKFLNYVINGFDNNVGLNDLEFVERYAWFSFDALDRYGGDSGLFNTKADHDKNSMLKIGTLTTLGNDYRNLGNPEGYILPNLMGEIEPSIEDEYVDDYVNVMINGRSENVVLGSKFDKIDTPVKDGYVFKGWYSDSEYNNKFDFNEPIRGDIAIYSKWVKLVTVSVDNNKVLIESGTVLSRPDMPIKNGYTFAGWYSDEACTKEFDFAKPLLEDVTIYTKWKKVIDPMEKEDQTTSINSVKTGDNFAIQGYVLGLIGVMAAIVMMQKKYNK
;
A
#
# COMPACT_ATOMS: atom_id res chain seq x y z
N MET A 1 10.43 46.49 -31.48
CA MET A 1 11.16 45.65 -30.49
C MET A 1 12.11 46.44 -29.54
N LYS A 2 12.38 47.70 -29.71
CA LYS A 2 13.26 48.50 -28.81
C LYS A 2 12.53 49.20 -27.66
N LYS A 3 11.22 49.46 -27.74
CA LYS A 3 10.44 50.14 -26.66
C LYS A 3 10.05 49.22 -25.48
N SER A 4 9.99 47.90 -25.67
CA SER A 4 9.64 46.95 -24.60
C SER A 4 10.80 46.67 -23.62
N LYS A 5 12.05 46.78 -24.05
CA LYS A 5 13.22 46.60 -23.17
C LYS A 5 13.48 47.77 -22.23
N ILE A 6 13.13 49.00 -22.64
CA ILE A 6 13.34 50.18 -21.82
C ILE A 6 12.33 50.23 -20.65
N ILE A 7 11.10 49.78 -20.88
CA ILE A 7 10.06 49.75 -19.83
C ILE A 7 10.38 48.68 -18.76
N LYS A 8 10.94 47.51 -19.14
CA LYS A 8 11.34 46.49 -18.16
C LYS A 8 12.53 46.91 -17.29
N VAL A 9 13.48 47.65 -17.84
CA VAL A 9 14.64 48.18 -17.09
C VAL A 9 14.21 49.29 -16.15
N ALA A 10 13.27 50.16 -16.57
CA ALA A 10 12.74 51.23 -15.71
C ALA A 10 11.90 50.71 -14.54
N ILE A 11 11.14 49.63 -14.73
CA ILE A 11 10.35 49.00 -13.66
C ILE A 11 11.27 48.29 -12.66
N LEU A 12 12.34 47.62 -13.12
CA LEU A 12 13.32 47.00 -12.21
C LEU A 12 14.11 48.05 -11.41
N ALA A 13 14.44 49.20 -12.02
CA ALA A 13 15.13 50.28 -11.35
C ALA A 13 14.22 51.02 -10.33
N LEU A 14 12.90 51.13 -10.59
CA LEU A 14 11.95 51.66 -9.62
C LEU A 14 11.73 50.71 -8.43
N PHE A 15 11.67 49.39 -8.66
CA PHE A 15 11.57 48.41 -7.57
C PHE A 15 12.84 48.40 -6.70
N SER A 16 14.02 48.51 -7.30
CA SER A 16 15.28 48.59 -6.55
C SER A 16 15.40 49.92 -5.78
N ALA A 17 14.90 51.04 -6.31
CA ALA A 17 14.88 52.33 -5.63
C ALA A 17 13.85 52.36 -4.49
N VAL A 18 12.69 51.73 -4.64
CA VAL A 18 11.69 51.62 -3.56
C VAL A 18 12.17 50.67 -2.45
N LEU A 19 12.91 49.60 -2.75
CA LEU A 19 13.55 48.75 -1.72
C LEU A 19 14.69 49.47 -1.00
N LEU A 20 15.44 50.36 -1.69
CA LEU A 20 16.50 51.16 -1.07
C LEU A 20 15.95 52.34 -0.26
N THR A 21 14.78 52.90 -0.61
CA THR A 21 14.14 53.97 0.18
C THR A 21 13.37 53.46 1.38
N LEU A 22 12.91 52.22 1.38
CA LEU A 22 12.34 51.57 2.57
C LEU A 22 13.42 51.14 3.59
N LYS A 23 14.69 51.07 3.20
CA LYS A 23 15.81 50.89 4.16
C LYS A 23 16.22 52.19 4.90
N ASN A 24 15.67 53.34 4.51
CA ASN A 24 16.00 54.62 5.12
C ASN A 24 14.83 55.34 5.83
N VAL A 25 13.74 54.64 6.10
CA VAL A 25 12.78 55.10 7.11
C VAL A 25 13.37 54.77 8.46
N GLY A 26 13.78 55.78 9.18
CA GLY A 26 14.52 55.77 10.43
C GLY A 26 14.44 54.48 11.21
N ALA A 27 15.53 53.76 11.22
CA ALA A 27 15.75 52.72 12.20
C ALA A 27 15.61 53.38 13.57
N ILE A 28 14.50 53.12 14.25
CA ILE A 28 14.53 53.10 15.71
C ILE A 28 15.76 52.25 15.99
N SER A 29 16.78 52.80 16.64
CA SER A 29 17.99 52.08 17.04
C SER A 29 17.54 50.90 17.89
N SER A 30 17.14 49.80 17.24
CA SER A 30 16.92 48.50 17.88
C SER A 30 18.28 48.10 18.41
N ASN A 31 18.37 47.88 19.70
CA ASN A 31 19.58 47.33 20.30
C ASN A 31 19.78 45.94 19.68
N PRO A 32 20.79 45.71 18.81
CA PRO A 32 20.99 44.41 18.11
C PRO A 32 20.98 43.24 19.08
N TYR A 33 21.36 43.46 20.30
CA TYR A 33 21.32 42.53 21.42
C TYR A 33 19.90 42.13 21.85
N ASN A 34 18.95 43.08 21.89
CA ASN A 34 17.57 42.75 22.24
C ASN A 34 16.86 42.05 21.10
N ASP A 35 17.19 42.40 19.86
CA ASP A 35 16.65 41.73 18.68
C ASP A 35 17.13 40.28 18.61
N TRP A 36 18.43 40.02 18.86
CA TRP A 36 18.95 38.66 18.90
C TRP A 36 18.23 37.79 19.95
N LYS A 37 17.97 38.32 21.13
CA LYS A 37 17.25 37.58 22.19
C LYS A 37 15.88 37.10 21.76
N THR A 38 15.20 37.78 20.91
CA THR A 38 13.80 37.49 20.53
C THR A 38 13.66 36.83 19.18
N SER A 39 14.62 37.06 18.25
CA SER A 39 14.49 36.66 16.85
C SER A 39 15.55 35.64 16.37
N ALA A 40 16.63 35.41 17.16
CA ALA A 40 17.77 34.63 16.69
C ALA A 40 17.44 33.18 16.24
N ILE A 41 16.48 32.51 16.86
CA ILE A 41 16.17 31.15 16.50
C ILE A 41 15.34 31.12 15.21
N ASN A 42 15.95 30.60 14.14
CA ASN A 42 15.34 30.52 12.80
C ASN A 42 14.46 29.28 12.64
N TYR A 43 14.87 28.15 13.23
CA TYR A 43 14.12 26.90 13.21
C TYR A 43 14.28 26.15 14.55
N PRO A 44 13.19 25.56 15.08
CA PRO A 44 11.82 25.63 14.61
C PRO A 44 11.18 27.00 14.82
N ASN A 45 10.12 27.30 14.04
CA ASN A 45 9.31 28.49 14.28
C ASN A 45 8.48 28.34 15.55
N ASN A 46 8.10 29.48 16.15
CA ASN A 46 7.26 29.46 17.34
C ASN A 46 5.89 28.82 17.03
N GLY A 47 5.51 27.81 17.83
CA GLY A 47 4.26 27.06 17.67
C GLY A 47 4.27 26.07 16.47
N GLN A 48 5.41 25.87 15.81
CA GLN A 48 5.52 24.94 14.68
C GLN A 48 5.35 23.49 15.15
N LEU A 49 4.63 22.70 14.33
CA LEU A 49 4.61 21.25 14.44
C LEU A 49 5.81 20.67 13.69
N VAL A 50 6.62 19.88 14.36
CA VAL A 50 7.88 19.33 13.87
C VAL A 50 7.83 17.80 13.98
N PRO A 51 8.34 17.04 13.01
CA PRO A 51 8.39 15.60 13.13
C PRO A 51 9.33 15.13 14.25
N ALA A 52 8.98 14.03 14.90
CA ALA A 52 9.80 13.37 15.88
C ALA A 52 11.08 12.77 15.28
N GLY A 53 12.10 12.59 16.10
CA GLY A 53 13.42 12.11 15.74
C GLY A 53 14.47 13.22 15.82
N PRO A 54 15.49 13.23 14.94
CA PRO A 54 16.49 14.28 14.89
C PRO A 54 15.92 15.59 14.31
N ILE A 55 16.23 16.68 14.98
CA ILE A 55 15.74 18.04 14.67
C ILE A 55 16.95 18.98 14.57
N THR A 56 17.15 19.59 13.42
CA THR A 56 18.22 20.58 13.25
C THR A 56 17.73 21.94 13.76
N ILE A 57 18.20 22.37 14.90
CA ILE A 57 17.95 23.72 15.43
C ILE A 57 18.89 24.69 14.71
N THR A 58 18.39 25.84 14.24
CA THR A 58 19.20 26.86 13.58
C THR A 58 18.98 28.24 14.21
N TRP A 59 20.07 29.03 14.31
CA TRP A 59 20.03 30.39 14.89
C TRP A 59 21.06 31.30 14.26
N ASP A 60 20.79 32.60 14.32
CA ASP A 60 21.70 33.64 13.83
C ASP A 60 22.88 33.86 14.77
N ARG A 61 24.03 34.20 14.21
CA ARG A 61 25.21 34.60 14.95
C ARG A 61 24.90 35.86 15.80
N LEU A 62 25.27 35.80 17.07
CA LEU A 62 25.25 36.99 17.92
C LEU A 62 26.47 37.85 17.59
N SER A 63 26.24 39.13 17.24
CA SER A 63 27.29 40.12 17.06
C SER A 63 27.16 41.21 18.12
N ILE A 64 28.24 41.46 18.89
CA ILE A 64 28.29 42.47 19.95
C ILE A 64 29.61 43.21 19.84
N ASP A 65 29.55 44.57 19.80
CA ASP A 65 30.74 45.40 19.66
C ASP A 65 31.72 45.34 20.84
N SER A 66 31.24 44.92 22.01
CA SER A 66 32.02 45.00 23.27
C SER A 66 32.73 43.72 23.67
N HIS A 67 32.29 42.55 23.16
CA HIS A 67 32.81 41.23 23.56
C HIS A 67 32.70 40.24 22.45
N GLU A 68 33.71 39.39 22.29
CA GLU A 68 33.69 38.27 21.35
C GLU A 68 32.79 37.13 21.88
N VAL A 69 32.02 36.50 20.99
CA VAL A 69 31.28 35.24 21.28
C VAL A 69 32.24 34.08 21.16
N THR A 70 32.47 33.38 22.26
CA THR A 70 33.41 32.25 22.35
C THR A 70 32.77 30.89 22.11
N GLY A 71 31.42 30.83 22.12
CA GLY A 71 30.68 29.60 21.86
C GLY A 71 29.19 29.72 22.14
N TYR A 72 28.49 28.63 21.84
CA TYR A 72 27.06 28.53 22.10
C TYR A 72 26.74 27.25 22.88
N GLU A 73 25.66 27.31 23.62
CA GLU A 73 25.03 26.15 24.29
C GLU A 73 23.57 26.08 23.85
N VAL A 74 23.10 24.88 23.50
CA VAL A 74 21.71 24.62 23.10
C VAL A 74 21.01 23.87 24.21
N TYR A 75 19.84 24.36 24.63
CA TYR A 75 19.02 23.72 25.65
C TYR A 75 17.68 23.33 25.05
N LEU A 76 17.33 22.04 25.16
CA LEU A 76 15.99 21.51 24.88
C LEU A 76 15.32 21.20 26.22
N ASP A 77 14.16 21.80 26.49
CA ASP A 77 13.40 21.64 27.75
C ASP A 77 14.25 21.89 29.00
N ASN A 78 15.12 22.90 28.95
CA ASN A 78 16.12 23.25 29.95
C ASN A 78 17.24 22.20 30.18
N VAL A 79 17.37 21.20 29.34
CA VAL A 79 18.45 20.20 29.34
C VAL A 79 19.48 20.58 28.31
N LEU A 80 20.75 20.76 28.75
CA LEU A 80 21.87 21.04 27.83
C LEU A 80 22.05 19.89 26.85
N GLN A 81 22.12 20.21 25.58
CA GLN A 81 22.39 19.27 24.50
C GLN A 81 23.88 19.21 24.22
N ASN A 82 24.44 18.00 24.17
CA ASN A 82 25.86 17.78 23.91
C ASN A 82 26.19 17.57 22.43
N SER A 83 25.30 17.99 21.54
CA SER A 83 25.47 17.85 20.11
C SER A 83 26.48 18.82 19.54
N THR A 84 27.16 18.44 18.46
CA THR A 84 28.10 19.29 17.76
C THR A 84 27.40 20.51 17.17
N ILE A 85 27.95 21.69 17.43
CA ILE A 85 27.49 22.95 16.84
C ILE A 85 28.28 23.17 15.54
N ILE A 86 27.55 23.41 14.46
CA ILE A 86 28.10 23.68 13.13
C ILE A 86 28.02 25.18 12.89
N ASP A 87 29.15 25.79 12.51
CA ASP A 87 29.26 27.21 12.12
C ASP A 87 29.16 27.31 10.58
N GLU A 88 28.09 27.88 10.08
CA GLU A 88 27.84 28.11 8.65
C GLU A 88 28.00 29.60 8.26
N GLY A 89 28.79 30.36 9.05
CA GLY A 89 29.02 31.78 8.86
C GLY A 89 28.06 32.64 9.68
N ASP A 90 26.99 33.15 9.08
CA ASP A 90 26.01 33.98 9.80
C ASP A 90 25.00 33.19 10.60
N ILE A 91 24.91 31.86 10.33
CA ILE A 91 23.97 30.93 10.95
C ILE A 91 24.75 29.81 11.64
N PHE A 92 24.25 29.41 12.78
CA PHE A 92 24.69 28.20 13.47
C PHE A 92 23.61 27.12 13.44
N SER A 93 24.01 25.87 13.47
CA SER A 93 23.10 24.75 13.59
C SER A 93 23.58 23.70 14.60
N CYS A 94 22.62 22.95 15.13
CA CYS A 94 22.88 21.82 16.02
C CYS A 94 21.72 20.83 15.89
N GLU A 95 22.02 19.54 15.89
CA GLU A 95 20.98 18.51 15.91
C GLU A 95 20.63 18.12 17.35
N VAL A 96 19.35 18.14 17.67
CA VAL A 96 18.79 17.60 18.92
C VAL A 96 17.87 16.44 18.59
N TYR A 97 17.64 15.54 19.56
CA TYR A 97 16.81 14.37 19.35
C TYR A 97 15.69 14.28 20.39
N THR A 98 14.44 14.10 19.92
CA THR A 98 13.31 13.75 20.77
C THR A 98 12.22 13.04 19.99
N THR A 99 11.60 12.05 20.60
CA THR A 99 10.42 11.35 20.08
C THR A 99 9.17 11.57 20.94
N LYS A 100 9.29 12.37 21.97
CA LYS A 100 8.19 12.66 22.88
C LYS A 100 7.17 13.59 22.23
N VAL A 101 5.94 13.09 22.04
CA VAL A 101 4.82 13.88 21.52
C VAL A 101 4.33 14.85 22.61
N ALA A 102 4.80 16.09 22.52
CA ALA A 102 4.51 17.15 23.50
C ALA A 102 4.84 18.52 22.94
N GLN A 103 4.53 19.58 23.69
CA GLN A 103 5.15 20.88 23.52
C GLN A 103 6.57 20.84 24.09
N HIS A 104 7.52 21.36 23.32
CA HIS A 104 8.92 21.50 23.67
C HIS A 104 9.35 22.97 23.60
N GLN A 105 10.46 23.30 24.25
CA GLN A 105 11.08 24.60 24.15
C GLN A 105 12.58 24.50 23.89
N VAL A 106 13.10 25.35 23.02
CA VAL A 106 14.53 25.50 22.79
C VAL A 106 15.01 26.89 23.19
N LYS A 107 16.21 26.95 23.77
CA LYS A 107 16.93 28.18 24.10
C LYS A 107 18.38 28.03 23.65
N ILE A 108 18.96 29.17 23.20
CA ILE A 108 20.36 29.29 22.85
C ILE A 108 21.04 30.20 23.83
N LEU A 109 22.16 29.78 24.39
CA LEU A 109 23.02 30.62 25.23
C LEU A 109 24.31 30.91 24.46
N ALA A 110 24.59 32.19 24.21
CA ALA A 110 25.88 32.64 23.70
C ALA A 110 26.85 32.90 24.87
N GLN A 111 28.02 32.33 24.84
CA GLN A 111 29.09 32.54 25.82
C GLN A 111 30.02 33.63 25.31
N LEU A 112 30.32 34.63 26.17
CA LEU A 112 31.18 35.76 25.80
C LEU A 112 32.58 35.63 26.38
N SER A 113 33.52 36.34 25.78
CA SER A 113 34.95 36.33 26.22
C SER A 113 35.16 36.85 27.64
N ASN A 114 34.22 37.58 28.23
CA ASN A 114 34.24 38.01 29.63
C ASN A 114 33.57 37.00 30.60
N ASN A 115 33.31 35.76 30.16
CA ASN A 115 32.62 34.68 30.89
C ASN A 115 31.14 34.95 31.22
N THR A 116 30.52 35.98 30.66
CA THR A 116 29.07 36.16 30.77
C THR A 116 28.34 35.36 29.71
N LYS A 117 27.06 34.99 29.97
CA LYS A 117 26.19 34.28 29.03
C LYS A 117 24.96 35.10 28.71
N ILE A 118 24.57 35.08 27.45
CA ILE A 118 23.36 35.74 26.94
C ILE A 118 22.42 34.65 26.42
N SER A 119 21.18 34.65 26.90
CA SER A 119 20.19 33.69 26.48
C SER A 119 19.17 34.30 25.51
N THR A 120 18.78 33.55 24.48
CA THR A 120 17.55 33.84 23.74
C THR A 120 16.32 33.67 24.66
N SER A 121 15.20 34.25 24.24
CA SER A 121 13.90 33.85 24.71
C SER A 121 13.65 32.38 24.32
N ALA A 122 12.81 31.67 25.10
CA ALA A 122 12.43 30.32 24.74
C ALA A 122 11.60 30.33 23.46
N ARG A 123 11.92 29.42 22.54
CA ARG A 123 11.17 29.14 21.33
C ARG A 123 10.35 27.88 21.59
N ASN A 124 9.02 28.00 21.62
CA ASN A 124 8.12 26.86 21.80
C ASN A 124 7.79 26.23 20.46
N PHE A 125 7.72 24.91 20.41
CA PHE A 125 7.30 24.13 19.25
C PHE A 125 6.68 22.82 19.70
N TYR A 126 6.10 22.07 18.78
CA TYR A 126 5.39 20.83 19.07
C TYR A 126 6.01 19.68 18.31
N ILE A 127 6.10 18.51 18.94
CA ILE A 127 6.56 17.29 18.29
C ILE A 127 5.37 16.39 17.98
N SER A 128 5.33 15.88 16.75
CA SER A 128 4.36 14.87 16.32
C SER A 128 5.05 13.76 15.53
N LYS A 129 4.55 12.54 15.67
CA LYS A 129 4.97 11.37 14.88
C LYS A 129 4.09 11.16 13.66
N LYS A 130 2.96 11.87 13.59
CA LYS A 130 1.88 11.66 12.63
C LYS A 130 2.25 12.17 11.24
N GLY A 131 2.13 11.29 10.26
CA GLY A 131 2.34 11.57 8.85
C GLY A 131 1.36 10.84 7.95
N MET A 132 1.59 10.88 6.64
CA MET A 132 0.80 10.16 5.65
C MET A 132 1.60 9.93 4.36
N GLY A 133 1.32 8.79 3.69
CA GLY A 133 1.73 8.58 2.30
C GLY A 133 0.69 9.20 1.36
N PHE A 134 1.10 10.09 0.46
CA PHE A 134 0.23 10.68 -0.55
C PHE A 134 0.57 10.15 -1.92
N TYR A 135 -0.43 9.70 -2.66
CA TYR A 135 -0.23 9.33 -4.04
C TYR A 135 0.16 10.55 -4.88
N SER A 136 1.15 10.39 -5.76
CA SER A 136 1.77 11.49 -6.53
C SER A 136 0.83 12.26 -7.46
N GLY A 137 -0.39 11.78 -7.69
CA GLY A 137 -1.41 12.43 -8.50
C GLY A 137 -2.12 13.61 -7.82
N ASN A 138 -2.02 13.75 -6.50
CA ASN A 138 -2.83 14.71 -5.75
C ASN A 138 -2.19 16.12 -5.61
N GLY A 139 -1.00 16.32 -6.14
CA GLY A 139 -0.42 17.64 -6.35
C GLY A 139 -0.51 18.62 -5.18
N TYR A 140 -0.98 19.81 -5.48
CA TYR A 140 -1.10 20.90 -4.53
C TYR A 140 -2.07 20.62 -3.38
N SER A 141 -3.17 19.94 -3.65
CA SER A 141 -4.16 19.59 -2.64
C SER A 141 -3.60 18.65 -1.57
N ALA A 142 -2.71 17.72 -1.93
CA ALA A 142 -2.12 16.79 -0.97
C ALA A 142 -1.37 17.50 0.17
N ILE A 143 -0.62 18.58 -0.12
CA ILE A 143 0.06 19.36 0.93
C ILE A 143 -0.93 20.11 1.80
N GLN A 144 -1.98 20.66 1.21
CA GLN A 144 -3.04 21.34 1.96
C GLN A 144 -3.84 20.37 2.81
N ASP A 145 -4.15 19.20 2.28
CA ASP A 145 -4.77 18.12 3.03
C ASP A 145 -3.88 17.67 4.20
N ALA A 146 -2.57 17.55 3.98
CA ALA A 146 -1.62 17.24 5.04
C ALA A 146 -1.60 18.32 6.13
N GLN A 147 -1.68 19.60 5.77
CA GLN A 147 -1.81 20.72 6.73
C GLN A 147 -3.12 20.64 7.49
N ASN A 148 -4.24 20.40 6.79
CA ASN A 148 -5.57 20.26 7.39
C ASN A 148 -5.61 19.08 8.38
N MET A 149 -4.92 18.00 8.06
CA MET A 149 -4.81 16.80 8.92
C MET A 149 -3.89 17.02 10.13
N GLY A 150 -3.17 18.12 10.22
CA GLY A 150 -2.19 18.35 11.29
C GLY A 150 -1.03 17.36 11.24
N LEU A 151 -0.51 17.09 10.04
CA LEU A 151 0.63 16.19 9.85
C LEU A 151 1.93 16.97 10.03
N SER A 152 2.94 16.29 10.59
CA SER A 152 4.30 16.86 10.70
C SER A 152 5.18 16.46 9.52
N TRP A 153 4.86 15.35 8.84
CA TRP A 153 5.62 14.84 7.72
C TRP A 153 4.74 14.09 6.71
N TYR A 154 5.26 13.89 5.49
CA TYR A 154 4.63 13.07 4.45
C TYR A 154 5.67 12.55 3.46
N TYR A 155 5.27 11.57 2.67
CA TYR A 155 6.02 11.06 1.53
C TYR A 155 5.05 10.67 0.39
N ASN A 156 5.56 10.43 -0.81
CA ASN A 156 4.75 10.14 -1.99
C ASN A 156 5.36 9.05 -2.88
N TRP A 157 6.13 8.15 -2.29
CA TRP A 157 6.89 7.09 -2.99
C TRP A 157 7.88 7.62 -4.05
N GLY A 158 8.10 8.90 -4.13
CA GLY A 158 8.94 9.57 -5.11
C GLY A 158 10.14 10.27 -4.48
N THR A 159 11.01 10.78 -5.34
CA THR A 159 12.25 11.45 -4.97
C THR A 159 12.09 12.94 -4.69
N ALA A 160 10.94 13.51 -5.03
CA ALA A 160 10.63 14.93 -4.84
C ALA A 160 9.16 15.15 -4.51
N PRO A 161 8.81 16.20 -3.74
CA PRO A 161 7.43 16.55 -3.50
C PRO A 161 6.76 16.96 -4.82
N THR A 162 5.50 16.53 -5.01
CA THR A 162 4.72 16.98 -6.15
C THR A 162 4.43 18.48 -6.00
N TYR A 163 4.71 19.28 -7.04
CA TYR A 163 4.47 20.73 -7.06
C TYR A 163 5.19 21.56 -5.96
N ALA A 164 6.39 21.14 -5.53
CA ALA A 164 7.17 21.85 -4.51
C ALA A 164 7.37 23.35 -4.78
N GLY A 165 7.39 23.78 -6.04
CA GLY A 165 7.53 25.19 -6.42
C GLY A 165 6.27 26.06 -6.30
N THR A 166 5.12 25.47 -6.03
CA THR A 166 3.81 26.17 -6.01
C THR A 166 3.20 26.30 -4.62
N CYS A 167 3.76 25.63 -3.61
CA CYS A 167 3.34 25.72 -2.21
C CYS A 167 4.22 26.66 -1.41
N PRO A 168 3.88 27.95 -1.28
CA PRO A 168 4.77 28.94 -0.68
C PRO A 168 4.95 28.79 0.84
N ASN A 169 4.16 27.97 1.51
CA ASN A 169 4.16 27.79 2.97
C ASN A 169 4.28 26.32 3.39
N GLN A 170 5.08 25.54 2.68
CA GLN A 170 5.30 24.14 3.05
C GLN A 170 5.99 24.06 4.42
N LYS A 171 5.21 23.80 5.46
CA LYS A 171 5.68 23.63 6.85
C LYS A 171 5.79 22.16 7.25
N ILE A 172 5.48 21.24 6.33
CA ILE A 172 5.43 19.82 6.57
C ILE A 172 6.66 19.18 5.94
N ASP A 173 7.35 18.34 6.70
CA ASP A 173 8.56 17.65 6.26
C ASP A 173 8.25 16.61 5.16
N PHE A 174 8.81 16.78 3.98
CA PHE A 174 8.75 15.80 2.91
C PHE A 174 9.93 14.85 3.01
N VAL A 175 9.66 13.54 2.95
CA VAL A 175 10.70 12.51 2.98
C VAL A 175 10.75 11.79 1.64
N PRO A 176 11.82 11.99 0.85
CA PRO A 176 12.00 11.31 -0.43
C PRO A 176 12.26 9.80 -0.25
N MET A 177 11.89 9.04 -1.28
CA MET A 177 12.07 7.59 -1.34
C MET A 177 12.80 7.18 -2.63
N ILE A 178 13.68 6.20 -2.53
CA ILE A 178 14.14 5.42 -3.67
C ILE A 178 13.25 4.17 -3.77
N TRP A 179 12.22 4.24 -4.59
CA TRP A 179 11.17 3.21 -4.62
C TRP A 179 11.69 1.82 -5.02
N GLY A 180 12.64 1.74 -5.95
CA GLY A 180 13.20 0.48 -6.42
C GLY A 180 14.62 0.64 -6.99
N ALA A 181 15.27 -0.48 -7.27
CA ALA A 181 16.65 -0.53 -7.80
C ALA A 181 16.69 -0.33 -9.32
N TYR A 182 16.22 0.81 -9.80
CA TYR A 182 16.29 1.15 -11.21
C TYR A 182 17.65 1.73 -11.61
N ASN A 183 17.92 1.73 -12.92
CA ASN A 183 19.07 2.47 -13.45
C ASN A 183 18.93 3.95 -13.08
N GLY A 184 19.96 4.52 -12.42
CA GLY A 184 19.95 5.91 -11.98
C GLY A 184 19.63 6.14 -10.50
N SER A 185 19.51 5.09 -9.67
CA SER A 185 19.28 5.27 -8.22
C SER A 185 20.37 6.10 -7.54
N ASN A 186 21.62 6.02 -7.97
CA ASN A 186 22.71 6.84 -7.46
C ASN A 186 22.54 8.32 -7.84
N GLU A 187 22.13 8.63 -9.07
CA GLU A 187 21.83 9.99 -9.54
C GLU A 187 20.61 10.56 -8.78
N GLN A 188 19.61 9.72 -8.48
CA GLN A 188 18.47 10.12 -7.67
C GLN A 188 18.89 10.50 -6.26
N LEU A 189 19.73 9.70 -5.59
CA LEU A 189 20.28 10.00 -4.26
C LEU A 189 21.07 11.32 -4.26
N THR A 190 21.88 11.54 -5.29
CA THR A 190 22.63 12.78 -5.49
C THR A 190 21.68 13.98 -5.65
N THR A 191 20.62 13.82 -6.43
CA THR A 191 19.60 14.87 -6.65
C THR A 191 18.86 15.19 -5.35
N ILE A 192 18.46 14.18 -4.59
CA ILE A 192 17.80 14.33 -3.29
C ILE A 192 18.70 15.12 -2.32
N LYS A 193 19.97 14.71 -2.21
CA LYS A 193 20.96 15.37 -1.36
C LYS A 193 21.15 16.85 -1.76
N ASN A 194 21.32 17.11 -3.05
CA ASN A 194 21.52 18.48 -3.58
C ASN A 194 20.29 19.36 -3.38
N ALA A 195 19.10 18.79 -3.30
CA ALA A 195 17.87 19.49 -2.93
C ALA A 195 17.78 19.82 -1.43
N GLY A 196 18.76 19.37 -0.62
CA GLY A 196 18.87 19.70 0.79
C GLY A 196 18.17 18.73 1.74
N TYR A 197 17.62 17.62 1.23
CA TYR A 197 17.01 16.59 2.10
C TYR A 197 18.08 15.90 2.94
N LYS A 198 17.71 15.62 4.18
CA LYS A 198 18.59 15.00 5.19
C LYS A 198 18.28 13.52 5.44
N THR A 199 17.13 13.05 4.97
CA THR A 199 16.62 11.69 5.20
C THR A 199 16.10 11.12 3.90
N VAL A 200 16.26 9.82 3.69
CA VAL A 200 15.74 9.09 2.53
C VAL A 200 15.18 7.74 2.97
N LEU A 201 14.02 7.38 2.42
CA LEU A 201 13.44 6.04 2.54
C LEU A 201 14.09 5.10 1.51
N GLY A 202 14.35 3.86 1.92
CA GLY A 202 14.82 2.79 1.06
C GLY A 202 13.75 2.23 0.14
N TYR A 203 14.01 1.05 -0.45
CA TYR A 203 13.13 0.39 -1.41
C TYR A 203 11.76 0.05 -0.81
N ASN A 204 10.71 0.24 -1.62
CA ASN A 204 9.33 -0.08 -1.24
C ASN A 204 9.01 -1.54 -1.57
N GLU A 205 8.69 -2.33 -0.56
CA GLU A 205 8.26 -3.74 -0.67
C GLU A 205 9.08 -4.56 -1.68
N PRO A 206 10.42 -4.59 -1.50
CA PRO A 206 11.30 -5.24 -2.48
C PRO A 206 11.16 -6.76 -2.52
N ASP A 207 10.54 -7.35 -1.51
CA ASP A 207 10.22 -8.77 -1.38
C ASP A 207 8.92 -9.17 -2.09
N PHE A 208 8.22 -8.23 -2.73
CA PHE A 208 6.94 -8.48 -3.38
C PHE A 208 7.01 -8.21 -4.89
N VAL A 209 6.56 -9.22 -5.69
CA VAL A 209 6.72 -9.20 -7.14
C VAL A 209 5.95 -8.07 -7.84
N ASP A 210 4.80 -7.68 -7.27
CA ASP A 210 3.95 -6.61 -7.82
C ASP A 210 4.33 -5.22 -7.28
N GLN A 211 5.40 -5.13 -6.49
CA GLN A 211 5.97 -3.90 -5.97
C GLN A 211 7.36 -3.63 -6.57
N SER A 212 8.29 -3.11 -5.81
CA SER A 212 9.60 -2.77 -6.37
C SER A 212 10.43 -3.99 -6.81
N ASN A 213 10.11 -5.17 -6.31
CA ASN A 213 10.67 -6.46 -6.72
C ASN A 213 12.20 -6.43 -6.89
N VAL A 214 12.90 -6.01 -5.84
CA VAL A 214 14.36 -5.88 -5.85
C VAL A 214 14.99 -7.16 -5.29
N PRO A 215 15.81 -7.89 -6.07
CA PRO A 215 16.53 -9.02 -5.53
C PRO A 215 17.43 -8.59 -4.35
N VAL A 216 17.44 -9.38 -3.28
CA VAL A 216 18.18 -9.03 -2.06
C VAL A 216 19.65 -8.78 -2.32
N ALA A 217 20.30 -9.58 -3.19
CA ALA A 217 21.69 -9.37 -3.58
C ALA A 217 21.92 -8.00 -4.27
N THR A 218 20.93 -7.51 -5.03
CA THR A 218 20.98 -6.18 -5.64
C THR A 218 20.85 -5.08 -4.57
N ALA A 219 19.95 -5.26 -3.60
CA ALA A 219 19.80 -4.32 -2.50
C ALA A 219 21.07 -4.19 -1.67
N ILE A 220 21.69 -5.33 -1.32
CA ILE A 220 22.98 -5.38 -0.61
C ILE A 220 24.08 -4.68 -1.43
N ALA A 221 24.18 -5.00 -2.72
CA ALA A 221 25.19 -4.40 -3.60
C ALA A 221 25.04 -2.88 -3.73
N ASN A 222 23.80 -2.38 -3.70
CA ASN A 222 23.50 -0.95 -3.84
C ASN A 222 23.54 -0.17 -2.53
N GLN A 223 23.68 -0.83 -1.37
CA GLN A 223 23.68 -0.15 -0.07
C GLN A 223 24.72 0.97 0.01
N HIS A 224 25.88 0.78 -0.60
CA HIS A 224 26.96 1.77 -0.61
C HIS A 224 26.56 3.12 -1.26
N TYR A 225 25.58 3.15 -2.18
CA TYR A 225 25.08 4.40 -2.76
C TYR A 225 24.32 5.22 -1.71
N PHE A 226 23.50 4.54 -0.89
CA PHE A 226 22.79 5.18 0.22
C PHE A 226 23.80 5.70 1.25
N THR A 227 24.75 4.85 1.70
CA THR A 227 25.78 5.22 2.68
C THR A 227 26.60 6.42 2.21
N ASN A 228 27.04 6.43 0.95
CA ASN A 228 27.82 7.54 0.38
C ASN A 228 27.02 8.84 0.20
N SER A 229 25.69 8.79 0.26
CA SER A 229 24.87 9.99 0.22
C SER A 229 25.10 10.88 1.46
N GLY A 230 25.44 10.28 2.59
CA GLY A 230 25.58 10.97 3.88
C GLY A 230 24.26 11.49 4.43
N MET A 231 23.13 11.03 3.89
CA MET A 231 21.79 11.27 4.44
C MET A 231 21.50 10.22 5.51
N ARG A 232 20.50 10.50 6.33
CA ARG A 232 19.88 9.53 7.23
C ARG A 232 19.09 8.51 6.42
N ILE A 233 19.34 7.22 6.63
CA ILE A 233 18.90 6.13 5.75
C ILE A 233 17.85 5.25 6.45
N GLY A 234 16.66 5.15 5.84
CA GLY A 234 15.70 4.11 6.14
C GLY A 234 16.05 2.81 5.41
N ALA A 235 16.01 1.68 6.10
CA ALA A 235 16.08 0.39 5.46
C ALA A 235 14.96 0.22 4.40
N PRO A 236 15.05 -0.78 3.50
CA PRO A 236 13.91 -1.16 2.69
C PRO A 236 12.71 -1.57 3.55
N ALA A 237 11.51 -1.11 3.20
CA ALA A 237 10.27 -1.52 3.84
C ALA A 237 9.74 -2.77 3.13
N THR A 238 9.72 -3.92 3.81
CA THR A 238 9.24 -5.18 3.21
C THR A 238 7.72 -5.36 3.38
N ALA A 239 7.06 -5.99 2.39
CA ALA A 239 5.64 -6.36 2.46
C ALA A 239 5.41 -7.42 3.55
N ILE A 240 6.32 -8.39 3.68
CA ILE A 240 6.34 -9.31 4.80
C ILE A 240 7.00 -8.61 5.98
N GLN A 241 6.36 -8.68 7.15
CA GLN A 241 6.86 -8.07 8.38
C GLN A 241 8.37 -8.36 8.59
N ALA A 242 9.17 -7.31 8.72
CA ALA A 242 10.63 -7.39 8.73
C ALA A 242 11.24 -8.49 9.64
N PRO A 243 10.75 -8.75 10.88
CA PRO A 243 11.27 -9.82 11.71
C PRO A 243 11.11 -11.22 11.10
N ASN A 244 10.08 -11.42 10.27
CA ASN A 244 9.72 -12.70 9.66
C ASN A 244 10.11 -12.79 8.17
N SER A 245 10.51 -11.70 7.54
CA SER A 245 10.92 -11.66 6.15
C SER A 245 12.30 -12.31 5.95
N GLU A 246 12.36 -13.36 5.14
CA GLU A 246 13.64 -13.97 4.74
C GLU A 246 14.48 -12.95 3.97
N TRP A 247 13.84 -12.21 3.06
CA TRP A 247 14.49 -11.15 2.28
C TRP A 247 15.15 -10.11 3.19
N PHE A 248 14.41 -9.59 4.19
CA PHE A 248 14.94 -8.58 5.10
C PHE A 248 16.07 -9.11 5.98
N ASN A 249 15.95 -10.35 6.46
CA ASN A 249 16.98 -10.97 7.29
C ASN A 249 18.27 -11.21 6.48
N GLU A 250 18.18 -11.62 5.21
CA GLU A 250 19.34 -11.78 4.32
C GLU A 250 19.98 -10.42 4.01
N TYR A 251 19.16 -9.40 3.69
CA TYR A 251 19.64 -8.04 3.49
C TYR A 251 20.39 -7.52 4.73
N TRP A 252 19.81 -7.67 5.92
CA TRP A 252 20.39 -7.21 7.18
C TRP A 252 21.72 -7.86 7.51
N GLN A 253 21.89 -9.14 7.17
CA GLN A 253 23.15 -9.87 7.33
C GLN A 253 24.20 -9.49 6.29
N GLY A 254 23.77 -9.02 5.12
CA GLY A 254 24.65 -8.70 3.99
C GLY A 254 25.20 -7.28 3.99
N ILE A 255 24.76 -6.41 4.89
CA ILE A 255 25.18 -4.99 4.95
C ILE A 255 25.89 -4.67 6.25
N ASN A 256 26.53 -3.48 6.31
CA ASN A 256 26.91 -2.88 7.60
C ASN A 256 25.67 -2.21 8.20
N THR A 257 25.15 -2.78 9.28
CA THR A 257 23.91 -2.31 9.91
C THR A 257 24.03 -0.94 10.57
N ASP A 258 25.23 -0.45 10.82
CA ASP A 258 25.46 0.92 11.32
C ASP A 258 25.12 1.98 10.27
N ASP A 259 25.10 1.60 8.99
CA ASP A 259 24.71 2.48 7.89
C ASP A 259 23.20 2.73 7.80
N ILE A 260 22.39 1.99 8.57
CA ILE A 260 20.94 2.15 8.65
C ILE A 260 20.58 2.92 9.92
N ASP A 261 19.82 3.99 9.77
CA ASP A 261 19.40 4.85 10.87
C ASP A 261 18.04 4.47 11.45
N PHE A 262 17.13 3.93 10.65
CA PHE A 262 15.81 3.49 11.09
C PHE A 262 15.21 2.42 10.17
N ILE A 263 14.21 1.70 10.66
CA ILE A 263 13.54 0.64 9.90
C ILE A 263 12.11 1.09 9.59
N PRO A 264 11.79 1.37 8.31
CA PRO A 264 10.42 1.52 7.86
C PRO A 264 9.72 0.16 7.87
N VAL A 265 8.44 0.15 8.26
CA VAL A 265 7.62 -1.07 8.30
C VAL A 265 6.23 -0.82 7.73
N HIS A 266 5.67 -1.85 7.09
CA HIS A 266 4.30 -1.90 6.60
C HIS A 266 3.51 -2.95 7.37
N ASN A 267 2.23 -2.67 7.65
CA ASN A 267 1.33 -3.64 8.24
C ASN A 267 -0.14 -3.33 7.92
N TYR A 268 -0.80 -4.27 7.29
CA TYR A 268 -2.20 -4.19 6.89
C TYR A 268 -2.99 -5.37 7.45
N PRO A 269 -3.54 -5.28 8.68
CA PRO A 269 -4.46 -6.31 9.15
C PRO A 269 -5.70 -6.37 8.24
N GLY A 270 -6.00 -7.57 7.73
CA GLY A 270 -7.11 -7.76 6.80
C GLY A 270 -8.47 -7.86 7.50
N ASN A 271 -8.50 -8.44 8.68
CA ASN A 271 -9.71 -8.56 9.50
C ASN A 271 -9.35 -8.29 10.95
N ILE A 272 -9.94 -7.26 11.51
CA ILE A 272 -9.72 -6.83 12.90
C ILE A 272 -10.83 -7.28 13.86
N GLY A 273 -11.84 -8.02 13.36
CA GLY A 273 -13.00 -8.43 14.13
C GLY A 273 -14.03 -7.32 14.33
N VAL A 274 -15.13 -7.67 15.00
CA VAL A 274 -16.27 -6.75 15.25
C VAL A 274 -16.47 -6.45 16.73
N THR A 275 -15.97 -7.31 17.61
CA THR A 275 -16.04 -7.09 19.07
C THR A 275 -14.86 -6.26 19.55
N ASP A 276 -15.07 -5.51 20.63
CA ASP A 276 -14.01 -4.70 21.25
C ASP A 276 -12.77 -5.55 21.62
N LYS A 277 -12.99 -6.78 22.04
CA LYS A 277 -11.92 -7.72 22.37
C LYS A 277 -11.09 -8.09 21.14
N GLU A 278 -11.74 -8.45 20.03
CA GLU A 278 -11.04 -8.82 18.77
C GLU A 278 -10.23 -7.63 18.24
N ILE A 279 -10.81 -6.43 18.26
CA ILE A 279 -10.14 -5.21 17.82
C ILE A 279 -8.90 -4.94 18.68
N LYS A 280 -9.02 -5.08 20.02
CA LYS A 280 -7.89 -4.95 20.94
C LYS A 280 -6.82 -6.02 20.73
N ASP A 281 -7.21 -7.28 20.49
CA ASP A 281 -6.27 -8.36 20.20
C ASP A 281 -5.48 -8.08 18.91
N ASN A 282 -6.13 -7.55 17.87
CA ASN A 282 -5.47 -7.15 16.63
C ASN A 282 -4.56 -5.92 16.82
N ALA A 283 -5.01 -4.90 17.55
CA ALA A 283 -4.18 -3.74 17.88
C ALA A 283 -2.95 -4.15 18.70
N LYS A 284 -3.10 -5.08 19.64
CA LYS A 284 -1.99 -5.64 20.41
C LYS A 284 -1.01 -6.41 19.52
N SER A 285 -1.51 -7.22 18.59
CA SER A 285 -0.67 -7.94 17.64
C SER A 285 0.15 -6.99 16.78
N PHE A 286 -0.46 -5.89 16.32
CA PHE A 286 0.23 -4.82 15.61
C PHE A 286 1.34 -4.19 16.47
N LEU A 287 1.03 -3.75 17.70
CA LEU A 287 2.00 -3.13 18.59
C LEU A 287 3.13 -4.10 19.00
N ASN A 288 2.82 -5.39 19.16
CA ASN A 288 3.83 -6.42 19.39
C ASN A 288 4.79 -6.54 18.21
N PHE A 289 4.27 -6.55 16.97
CA PHE A 289 5.12 -6.57 15.78
C PHE A 289 6.10 -5.38 15.74
N ILE A 290 5.64 -4.17 16.08
CA ILE A 290 6.48 -2.98 16.17
C ILE A 290 7.59 -3.16 17.23
N ASN A 291 7.23 -3.65 18.42
CA ASN A 291 8.18 -3.96 19.50
C ASN A 291 9.19 -5.05 19.10
N GLU A 292 8.73 -6.13 18.48
CA GLU A 292 9.58 -7.24 18.02
C GLU A 292 10.59 -6.77 16.97
N THR A 293 10.16 -5.90 16.04
CA THR A 293 11.04 -5.31 15.02
C THR A 293 12.13 -4.47 15.68
N HIS A 294 11.77 -3.58 16.59
CA HIS A 294 12.75 -2.77 17.33
C HIS A 294 13.72 -3.66 18.12
N ASN A 295 13.21 -4.61 18.90
CA ASN A 295 14.02 -5.49 19.74
C ASN A 295 15.00 -6.35 18.93
N LYS A 296 14.57 -6.81 17.74
CA LYS A 296 15.41 -7.65 16.88
C LYS A 296 16.55 -6.88 16.23
N PHE A 297 16.28 -5.69 15.75
CA PHE A 297 17.23 -4.94 14.91
C PHE A 297 17.90 -3.75 15.64
N ASN A 298 17.38 -3.38 16.82
CA ASN A 298 17.89 -2.30 17.67
C ASN A 298 18.04 -0.96 16.93
N LYS A 299 17.00 -0.60 16.13
CA LYS A 299 16.91 0.66 15.38
C LYS A 299 15.57 1.34 15.68
N PRO A 300 15.48 2.68 15.56
CA PRO A 300 14.20 3.39 15.53
C PRO A 300 13.26 2.83 14.46
N ILE A 301 11.97 2.88 14.71
CA ILE A 301 10.94 2.38 13.80
C ILE A 301 10.16 3.54 13.20
N TRP A 302 9.94 3.48 11.88
CA TRP A 302 8.98 4.28 11.17
C TRP A 302 7.87 3.37 10.63
N VAL A 303 6.65 3.57 11.06
CA VAL A 303 5.51 2.87 10.45
C VAL A 303 5.08 3.66 9.24
N THR A 304 5.69 3.35 8.09
CA THR A 304 5.46 4.11 6.86
C THR A 304 4.12 3.81 6.22
N GLU A 305 3.59 2.61 6.43
CA GLU A 305 2.26 2.25 5.96
C GLU A 305 1.54 1.36 6.97
N PHE A 306 0.37 1.78 7.39
CA PHE A 306 -0.56 0.91 8.10
C PHE A 306 -1.99 1.36 7.86
N ALA A 307 -2.89 0.41 7.72
CA ALA A 307 -4.32 0.59 7.60
C ALA A 307 -5.02 -0.76 7.75
N VAL A 308 -6.32 -0.78 7.86
CA VAL A 308 -7.09 -2.03 7.77
C VAL A 308 -7.40 -2.28 6.29
N ALA A 309 -6.80 -3.31 5.71
CA ALA A 309 -6.97 -3.65 4.30
C ALA A 309 -6.89 -5.16 4.09
N ASN A 310 -7.70 -5.68 3.17
CA ASN A 310 -7.62 -7.05 2.74
C ASN A 310 -7.28 -7.13 1.25
N TRP A 311 -6.13 -7.72 0.94
CA TRP A 311 -5.60 -7.82 -0.42
C TRP A 311 -6.13 -9.05 -1.19
N ASP A 312 -7.00 -9.87 -0.56
CA ASP A 312 -7.64 -10.99 -1.26
C ASP A 312 -8.69 -10.46 -2.26
N PRO A 313 -8.51 -10.63 -3.58
CA PRO A 313 -9.45 -10.16 -4.58
C PRO A 313 -10.81 -10.87 -4.53
N TYR A 314 -10.90 -11.97 -3.80
CA TYR A 314 -12.13 -12.75 -3.60
C TYR A 314 -12.82 -12.49 -2.25
N TRP A 315 -12.22 -11.64 -1.43
CA TRP A 315 -12.78 -11.31 -0.13
C TRP A 315 -13.90 -10.26 -0.28
N ASP A 316 -15.08 -10.59 0.21
CA ASP A 316 -16.28 -9.75 0.19
C ASP A 316 -16.71 -9.27 1.59
N GLY A 317 -15.86 -9.45 2.59
CA GLY A 317 -16.15 -9.18 3.99
C GLY A 317 -16.21 -7.71 4.38
N TYR A 318 -15.59 -6.81 3.60
CA TYR A 318 -15.69 -5.36 3.75
C TYR A 318 -16.39 -4.80 2.52
N ASN A 319 -17.62 -4.35 2.70
CA ASN A 319 -18.36 -3.70 1.63
C ASN A 319 -18.00 -2.22 1.60
N GLY A 320 -16.79 -1.84 1.21
CA GLY A 320 -16.36 -0.45 1.00
C GLY A 320 -17.09 0.57 1.87
N ALA A 321 -17.06 1.69 2.00
CA ALA A 321 -17.77 2.80 2.68
C ALA A 321 -18.91 2.45 3.69
N ASN A 322 -18.96 1.25 4.29
CA ASN A 322 -19.93 0.88 5.32
C ASN A 322 -19.58 1.54 6.65
N GLU A 323 -20.48 2.36 7.21
CA GLU A 323 -20.26 3.06 8.48
C GLU A 323 -20.04 2.12 9.67
N ALA A 324 -20.61 0.91 9.66
CA ALA A 324 -20.37 -0.08 10.70
C ALA A 324 -18.91 -0.57 10.70
N ASN A 325 -18.34 -0.83 9.52
CA ASN A 325 -16.95 -1.24 9.39
C ASN A 325 -15.99 -0.10 9.78
N LYS A 326 -16.34 1.13 9.44
CA LYS A 326 -15.56 2.31 9.84
C LYS A 326 -15.48 2.50 11.35
N ALA A 327 -16.51 2.08 12.11
CA ALA A 327 -16.51 2.15 13.58
C ALA A 327 -15.45 1.24 14.19
N GLU A 328 -15.27 0.02 13.69
CA GLU A 328 -14.22 -0.90 14.13
C GLU A 328 -12.83 -0.39 13.74
N VAL A 329 -12.68 0.10 12.52
CA VAL A 329 -11.43 0.69 12.04
C VAL A 329 -11.04 1.91 12.87
N ARG A 330 -11.98 2.76 13.24
CA ARG A 330 -11.77 3.92 14.12
C ARG A 330 -11.27 3.52 15.51
N LYS A 331 -11.85 2.45 16.10
CA LYS A 331 -11.38 1.89 17.37
C LYS A 331 -9.97 1.33 17.27
N PHE A 332 -9.70 0.55 16.21
CA PHE A 332 -8.36 0.02 15.94
C PHE A 332 -7.33 1.14 15.83
N LEU A 333 -7.61 2.16 15.01
CA LEU A 333 -6.78 3.34 14.86
C LEU A 333 -6.45 4.00 16.21
N ASN A 334 -7.48 4.23 17.03
CA ASN A 334 -7.30 4.83 18.36
C ASN A 334 -6.43 3.97 19.27
N TYR A 335 -6.66 2.65 19.31
CA TYR A 335 -5.88 1.73 20.15
C TYR A 335 -4.42 1.64 19.70
N VAL A 336 -4.16 1.65 18.41
CA VAL A 336 -2.79 1.63 17.88
C VAL A 336 -2.05 2.93 18.17
N ILE A 337 -2.70 4.08 18.03
CA ILE A 337 -2.04 5.39 18.23
C ILE A 337 -1.87 5.72 19.70
N ASN A 338 -2.94 5.65 20.49
CA ASN A 338 -2.96 6.11 21.88
C ASN A 338 -2.72 4.99 22.91
N GLY A 339 -2.76 3.73 22.46
CA GLY A 339 -2.71 2.59 23.36
C GLY A 339 -4.08 2.29 24.00
N PHE A 340 -4.12 1.22 24.79
CA PHE A 340 -5.32 0.78 25.51
C PHE A 340 -4.93 -0.15 26.66
N ASP A 341 -5.72 -0.15 27.72
CA ASP A 341 -5.47 -0.91 28.95
C ASP A 341 -4.01 -0.68 29.44
N ASN A 342 -3.13 -1.69 29.34
CA ASN A 342 -1.70 -1.60 29.67
C ASN A 342 -0.80 -1.63 28.42
N ASN A 343 -1.35 -1.50 27.21
CA ASN A 343 -0.59 -1.50 25.98
C ASN A 343 -0.28 -0.06 25.57
N VAL A 344 1.01 0.23 25.38
CA VAL A 344 1.52 1.55 24.97
C VAL A 344 1.29 1.72 23.48
N GLY A 345 0.71 2.83 23.06
CA GLY A 345 0.47 3.16 21.65
C GLY A 345 1.68 3.78 20.96
N LEU A 346 1.59 3.95 19.64
CA LEU A 346 2.68 4.50 18.81
C LEU A 346 3.18 5.86 19.30
N ASN A 347 2.28 6.69 19.85
CA ASN A 347 2.69 8.01 20.34
C ASN A 347 3.68 7.94 21.51
N ASP A 348 3.53 6.95 22.39
CA ASP A 348 4.31 6.83 23.63
C ASP A 348 5.48 5.85 23.50
N LEU A 349 5.58 5.06 22.40
CA LEU A 349 6.74 4.20 22.14
C LEU A 349 7.95 5.06 21.76
N GLU A 350 8.94 5.20 22.64
CA GLU A 350 10.09 6.11 22.46
C GLU A 350 10.94 5.79 21.23
N PHE A 351 11.00 4.53 20.82
CA PHE A 351 11.75 4.10 19.63
C PHE A 351 10.95 4.24 18.33
N VAL A 352 9.67 4.59 18.38
CA VAL A 352 8.88 4.98 17.21
C VAL A 352 9.06 6.46 16.96
N GLU A 353 9.67 6.82 15.82
CA GLU A 353 9.84 8.21 15.46
C GLU A 353 8.66 8.74 14.63
N ARG A 354 8.15 7.94 13.70
CA ARG A 354 7.12 8.37 12.75
C ARG A 354 6.12 7.26 12.47
N TYR A 355 4.89 7.62 12.17
CA TYR A 355 3.89 6.72 11.62
C TYR A 355 3.04 7.43 10.58
N ALA A 356 2.59 6.69 9.55
CA ALA A 356 1.76 7.17 8.47
C ALA A 356 0.62 6.19 8.21
N TRP A 357 -0.62 6.63 8.43
CA TRP A 357 -1.77 5.88 7.97
C TRP A 357 -1.76 5.87 6.45
N PHE A 358 -1.98 4.68 5.85
CA PHE A 358 -2.10 4.58 4.40
C PHE A 358 -3.47 5.13 3.98
N SER A 359 -3.42 6.14 3.11
CA SER A 359 -4.60 6.85 2.67
C SER A 359 -5.29 6.11 1.54
N PHE A 360 -6.17 5.17 1.89
CA PHE A 360 -7.09 4.63 0.91
C PHE A 360 -8.13 5.66 0.52
N ASP A 361 -8.63 5.53 -0.70
CA ASP A 361 -9.86 6.11 -1.17
C ASP A 361 -11.04 5.40 -0.49
N ALA A 362 -12.08 6.14 -0.11
CA ALA A 362 -13.28 5.54 0.49
C ALA A 362 -13.99 4.54 -0.43
N LEU A 363 -13.70 4.57 -1.73
CA LEU A 363 -14.22 3.63 -2.73
C LEU A 363 -13.24 2.49 -3.07
N ASP A 364 -12.08 2.45 -2.43
CA ASP A 364 -11.09 1.41 -2.70
C ASP A 364 -11.56 0.05 -2.19
N ARG A 365 -11.45 -0.96 -3.05
CA ARG A 365 -11.91 -2.32 -2.75
C ARG A 365 -11.11 -3.05 -1.68
N TYR A 366 -9.87 -2.66 -1.47
CA TYR A 366 -8.99 -3.32 -0.51
C TYR A 366 -9.02 -2.70 0.88
N GLY A 367 -9.29 -1.41 0.95
CA GLY A 367 -9.23 -0.66 2.20
C GLY A 367 -10.11 0.57 2.26
N GLY A 368 -11.23 0.61 1.53
CA GLY A 368 -12.14 1.76 1.50
C GLY A 368 -12.63 2.20 2.86
N ASP A 369 -12.86 1.26 3.77
CA ASP A 369 -13.21 1.57 5.17
C ASP A 369 -12.08 2.25 5.96
N SER A 370 -10.86 2.22 5.44
CA SER A 370 -9.69 2.93 5.96
C SER A 370 -9.42 4.25 5.25
N GLY A 371 -10.27 4.67 4.32
CA GLY A 371 -10.14 5.91 3.59
C GLY A 371 -10.27 7.13 4.49
N LEU A 372 -9.29 8.04 4.42
CA LEU A 372 -9.30 9.29 5.19
C LEU A 372 -10.09 10.40 4.50
N PHE A 373 -10.29 10.30 3.19
CA PHE A 373 -10.96 11.30 2.38
C PHE A 373 -12.13 10.69 1.61
N ASN A 374 -13.18 11.47 1.44
CA ASN A 374 -14.25 11.16 0.51
C ASN A 374 -13.78 11.57 -0.88
N THR A 375 -13.65 10.60 -1.76
CA THR A 375 -13.17 10.83 -3.13
C THR A 375 -14.29 11.07 -4.10
N LYS A 376 -15.48 11.39 -3.64
CA LYS A 376 -16.56 11.69 -4.54
C LYS A 376 -16.10 12.68 -5.61
N ALA A 377 -16.03 12.21 -6.84
CA ALA A 377 -15.71 12.94 -8.07
C ALA A 377 -14.33 13.61 -8.16
N ASP A 378 -13.48 13.51 -7.15
CA ASP A 378 -12.22 14.25 -7.12
C ASP A 378 -11.09 13.57 -7.89
N HIS A 379 -11.29 12.33 -8.36
CA HIS A 379 -10.42 11.68 -9.34
C HIS A 379 -10.67 12.11 -10.80
N ASP A 380 -11.59 13.03 -11.04
CA ASP A 380 -11.60 13.70 -12.34
C ASP A 380 -10.26 14.42 -12.51
N LYS A 381 -9.58 14.17 -13.63
CA LYS A 381 -8.22 14.65 -13.94
C LYS A 381 -8.05 16.17 -13.84
N ASN A 382 -9.13 16.91 -13.67
CA ASN A 382 -9.17 18.34 -13.46
C ASN A 382 -9.38 18.78 -11.99
N SER A 383 -9.61 17.85 -11.07
CA SER A 383 -9.89 18.14 -9.66
C SER A 383 -8.66 18.12 -8.76
N MET A 384 -7.47 17.99 -9.31
CA MET A 384 -6.19 17.98 -8.56
C MET A 384 -5.94 19.21 -7.69
N LEU A 385 -6.86 20.15 -7.67
CA LEU A 385 -6.81 21.40 -6.90
C LEU A 385 -7.89 21.48 -5.80
N LYS A 386 -8.73 20.46 -5.64
CA LYS A 386 -9.75 20.46 -4.60
C LYS A 386 -9.21 19.73 -3.37
N ILE A 387 -9.44 20.34 -2.22
CA ILE A 387 -9.14 19.74 -0.93
C ILE A 387 -10.19 18.66 -0.69
N GLY A 388 -9.76 17.44 -0.41
CA GLY A 388 -10.67 16.34 -0.11
C GLY A 388 -11.49 16.61 1.16
N THR A 389 -12.76 16.24 1.18
CA THR A 389 -13.54 16.23 2.42
C THR A 389 -13.14 15.03 3.26
N LEU A 390 -12.95 15.24 4.57
CA LEU A 390 -12.57 14.18 5.48
C LEU A 390 -13.74 13.21 5.70
N THR A 391 -13.44 11.91 5.69
CA THR A 391 -14.35 10.90 6.23
C THR A 391 -14.44 11.00 7.75
N THR A 392 -15.34 10.26 8.39
CA THR A 392 -15.37 10.14 9.85
C THR A 392 -14.04 9.65 10.41
N LEU A 393 -13.42 8.64 9.76
CA LEU A 393 -12.08 8.16 10.10
C LEU A 393 -11.01 9.22 9.87
N GLY A 394 -11.11 10.00 8.79
CA GLY A 394 -10.22 11.12 8.51
C GLY A 394 -10.27 12.18 9.61
N ASN A 395 -11.46 12.52 10.10
CA ASN A 395 -11.62 13.41 11.24
C ASN A 395 -11.01 12.82 12.53
N ASP A 396 -11.14 11.51 12.77
CA ASP A 396 -10.50 10.86 13.90
C ASP A 396 -8.97 10.93 13.77
N TYR A 397 -8.41 10.58 12.61
CA TYR A 397 -6.96 10.67 12.38
C TYR A 397 -6.43 12.09 12.55
N ARG A 398 -7.18 13.09 12.08
CA ARG A 398 -6.87 14.50 12.29
C ARG A 398 -6.76 14.84 13.78
N ASN A 399 -7.67 14.33 14.60
CA ASN A 399 -7.76 14.66 16.03
C ASN A 399 -6.88 13.80 16.92
N LEU A 400 -6.51 12.57 16.51
CA LEU A 400 -5.66 11.67 17.24
C LEU A 400 -4.17 12.03 17.10
N GLY A 401 -3.37 11.67 18.09
CA GLY A 401 -1.92 11.74 18.03
C GLY A 401 -1.33 13.14 17.99
N ASN A 402 -2.10 14.17 18.28
CA ASN A 402 -1.60 15.53 18.38
C ASN A 402 -1.01 15.79 19.78
N PRO A 403 0.08 16.59 19.86
CA PRO A 403 0.62 16.99 21.16
C PRO A 403 -0.36 17.90 21.90
N GLU A 404 -0.38 17.77 23.22
CA GLU A 404 -1.24 18.59 24.08
C GLU A 404 -0.96 20.09 23.85
N GLY A 405 -2.02 20.87 23.74
CA GLY A 405 -1.95 22.32 23.50
C GLY A 405 -1.67 22.72 22.04
N TYR A 406 -1.45 21.79 21.13
CA TYR A 406 -1.35 22.10 19.71
C TYR A 406 -2.72 22.44 19.13
N ILE A 407 -2.82 23.60 18.51
CA ILE A 407 -4.05 24.06 17.85
C ILE A 407 -4.01 23.62 16.40
N LEU A 408 -4.88 22.68 16.04
CA LEU A 408 -5.05 22.26 14.66
C LEU A 408 -5.47 23.47 13.79
N PRO A 409 -4.92 23.61 12.58
CA PRO A 409 -5.38 24.66 11.67
C PRO A 409 -6.87 24.46 11.36
N ASN A 410 -7.58 25.55 11.10
CA ASN A 410 -8.92 25.47 10.57
C ASN A 410 -8.90 24.73 9.23
N LEU A 411 -9.88 23.88 8.98
CA LEU A 411 -10.01 23.23 7.70
C LEU A 411 -10.18 24.31 6.62
N MET A 412 -9.23 24.34 5.67
CA MET A 412 -9.32 25.23 4.53
C MET A 412 -9.93 24.45 3.36
N GLY A 413 -10.97 24.97 2.77
CA GLY A 413 -11.58 24.44 1.56
C GLY A 413 -12.69 23.42 1.79
N GLU A 414 -13.16 23.19 3.01
CA GLU A 414 -14.51 22.64 3.18
C GLU A 414 -15.48 23.66 2.60
N ILE A 415 -15.92 23.40 1.36
CA ILE A 415 -17.17 23.95 0.89
C ILE A 415 -18.20 23.18 1.70
N GLU A 416 -18.81 23.81 2.71
CA GLU A 416 -20.06 23.31 3.25
C GLU A 416 -20.93 23.03 2.02
N PRO A 417 -21.48 21.81 1.84
CA PRO A 417 -22.41 21.57 0.76
C PRO A 417 -23.49 22.63 0.93
N SER A 418 -23.59 23.55 -0.03
CA SER A 418 -24.73 24.46 -0.06
C SER A 418 -25.97 23.56 -0.06
N ILE A 419 -26.89 23.81 0.87
CA ILE A 419 -28.13 23.02 1.04
C ILE A 419 -28.99 23.03 -0.25
N GLU A 420 -28.52 23.69 -1.30
CA GLU A 420 -29.20 23.85 -2.59
C GLU A 420 -28.64 22.99 -3.74
N ASP A 421 -27.54 22.27 -3.57
CA ASP A 421 -27.16 21.23 -4.53
C ASP A 421 -27.89 19.94 -4.15
N GLU A 422 -29.13 19.83 -4.60
CA GLU A 422 -29.81 18.56 -4.75
C GLU A 422 -28.89 17.67 -5.58
N TYR A 423 -28.26 16.69 -4.93
CA TYR A 423 -27.35 15.75 -5.56
C TYR A 423 -28.12 15.01 -6.65
N VAL A 424 -27.98 15.44 -7.87
CA VAL A 424 -28.33 14.63 -9.01
C VAL A 424 -27.22 13.60 -9.14
N ASP A 425 -27.48 12.38 -8.67
CA ASP A 425 -26.59 11.26 -8.93
C ASP A 425 -26.39 11.18 -10.44
N ASP A 426 -25.15 11.32 -10.90
CA ASP A 426 -24.82 11.04 -12.29
C ASP A 426 -24.97 9.54 -12.51
N TYR A 427 -25.95 9.16 -13.32
CA TYR A 427 -26.17 7.77 -13.67
C TYR A 427 -25.45 7.44 -14.97
N VAL A 428 -24.85 6.27 -14.98
CA VAL A 428 -24.27 5.64 -16.16
C VAL A 428 -25.04 4.38 -16.51
N ASN A 429 -25.01 4.02 -17.77
CA ASN A 429 -25.74 2.87 -18.28
C ASN A 429 -24.86 1.63 -18.26
N VAL A 430 -25.24 0.63 -17.48
CA VAL A 430 -24.62 -0.69 -17.46
C VAL A 430 -25.50 -1.64 -18.28
N MET A 431 -24.98 -2.11 -19.41
CA MET A 431 -25.67 -3.04 -20.29
C MET A 431 -25.23 -4.48 -20.00
N ILE A 432 -26.15 -5.32 -19.53
CA ILE A 432 -25.86 -6.73 -19.20
C ILE A 432 -26.59 -7.62 -20.19
N ASN A 433 -25.84 -8.30 -21.07
CA ASN A 433 -26.42 -9.16 -22.11
C ASN A 433 -27.57 -8.50 -22.87
N GLY A 434 -27.49 -7.19 -23.13
CA GLY A 434 -28.51 -6.42 -23.83
C GLY A 434 -29.63 -5.84 -22.96
N ARG A 435 -29.61 -6.05 -21.64
CA ARG A 435 -30.49 -5.39 -20.67
C ARG A 435 -29.77 -4.21 -20.06
N SER A 436 -30.41 -3.05 -20.03
CA SER A 436 -29.85 -1.81 -19.49
C SER A 436 -30.26 -1.60 -18.04
N GLU A 437 -29.29 -1.21 -17.20
CA GLU A 437 -29.50 -0.75 -15.83
C GLU A 437 -28.79 0.58 -15.63
N ASN A 438 -29.43 1.54 -14.96
CA ASN A 438 -28.82 2.79 -14.57
C ASN A 438 -28.16 2.63 -13.19
N VAL A 439 -26.89 2.94 -13.11
CA VAL A 439 -26.06 2.80 -11.92
C VAL A 439 -25.43 4.15 -11.60
N VAL A 440 -25.31 4.50 -10.33
CA VAL A 440 -24.67 5.75 -9.92
C VAL A 440 -23.20 5.73 -10.35
N LEU A 441 -22.75 6.76 -11.04
CA LEU A 441 -21.35 6.92 -11.44
C LEU A 441 -20.44 6.86 -10.20
N GLY A 442 -19.41 6.02 -10.27
CA GLY A 442 -18.48 5.82 -9.16
C GLY A 442 -18.93 4.80 -8.11
N SER A 443 -20.16 4.26 -8.21
CA SER A 443 -20.57 3.14 -7.37
C SER A 443 -20.05 1.81 -7.91
N LYS A 444 -19.98 0.80 -7.06
CA LYS A 444 -19.74 -0.59 -7.49
C LYS A 444 -21.03 -1.18 -8.03
N PHE A 445 -20.90 -2.04 -9.03
CA PHE A 445 -22.04 -2.78 -9.55
C PHE A 445 -22.27 -4.04 -8.71
N ASP A 446 -23.49 -4.25 -8.26
CA ASP A 446 -23.83 -5.42 -7.47
C ASP A 446 -23.50 -6.71 -8.22
N LYS A 447 -22.95 -7.69 -7.50
CA LYS A 447 -22.61 -8.98 -8.08
C LYS A 447 -23.84 -9.66 -8.66
N ILE A 448 -23.82 -9.93 -9.95
CA ILE A 448 -24.89 -10.62 -10.65
C ILE A 448 -24.85 -12.11 -10.26
N ASP A 449 -25.99 -12.67 -9.92
CA ASP A 449 -26.13 -14.10 -9.67
C ASP A 449 -25.58 -14.91 -10.84
N THR A 450 -24.92 -16.04 -10.53
CA THR A 450 -24.41 -16.94 -11.55
C THR A 450 -25.56 -17.47 -12.40
N PRO A 451 -25.65 -17.09 -13.68
CA PRO A 451 -26.74 -17.53 -14.52
C PRO A 451 -26.62 -19.01 -14.87
N VAL A 452 -27.74 -19.64 -15.18
CA VAL A 452 -27.80 -21.05 -15.60
C VAL A 452 -28.25 -21.11 -17.06
N LYS A 453 -27.55 -21.91 -17.86
CA LYS A 453 -27.91 -22.19 -19.26
C LYS A 453 -27.73 -23.68 -19.53
N ASP A 454 -28.82 -24.36 -19.90
CA ASP A 454 -28.81 -25.80 -20.16
C ASP A 454 -27.80 -26.16 -21.26
N GLY A 455 -26.98 -27.15 -20.97
CA GLY A 455 -25.94 -27.61 -21.88
C GLY A 455 -24.71 -26.70 -21.98
N TYR A 456 -24.55 -25.74 -21.08
CA TYR A 456 -23.39 -24.85 -21.04
C TYR A 456 -22.85 -24.68 -19.62
N VAL A 457 -21.54 -24.37 -19.54
CA VAL A 457 -20.86 -23.94 -18.30
C VAL A 457 -20.61 -22.44 -18.39
N PHE A 458 -20.97 -21.74 -17.35
CA PHE A 458 -20.66 -20.32 -17.19
C PHE A 458 -19.18 -20.11 -16.85
N LYS A 459 -18.49 -19.20 -17.57
CA LYS A 459 -17.06 -18.93 -17.42
C LYS A 459 -16.74 -17.57 -16.82
N GLY A 460 -17.75 -16.80 -16.47
CA GLY A 460 -17.60 -15.50 -15.86
C GLY A 460 -18.20 -14.36 -16.69
N TRP A 461 -18.13 -13.20 -16.09
CA TRP A 461 -18.51 -11.94 -16.69
C TRP A 461 -17.29 -11.22 -17.28
N TYR A 462 -17.46 -10.55 -18.42
CA TYR A 462 -16.41 -9.89 -19.18
C TYR A 462 -16.85 -8.49 -19.60
N SER A 463 -15.89 -7.56 -19.66
CA SER A 463 -16.12 -6.18 -20.08
C SER A 463 -16.03 -5.97 -21.61
N ASP A 464 -15.71 -7.02 -22.36
CA ASP A 464 -15.64 -6.98 -23.82
C ASP A 464 -16.33 -8.20 -24.44
N SER A 465 -16.88 -8.03 -25.67
CA SER A 465 -17.60 -9.08 -26.39
C SER A 465 -16.71 -10.23 -26.85
N GLU A 466 -15.40 -10.07 -26.86
CA GLU A 466 -14.40 -11.06 -27.28
C GLU A 466 -13.87 -11.87 -26.11
N TYR A 467 -14.33 -11.52 -24.89
CA TYR A 467 -14.00 -12.20 -23.64
C TYR A 467 -12.50 -12.21 -23.30
N ASN A 468 -11.80 -11.12 -23.56
CA ASN A 468 -10.39 -10.95 -23.22
C ASN A 468 -10.22 -10.44 -21.78
N ASN A 469 -11.11 -9.55 -21.31
CA ASN A 469 -11.02 -8.88 -20.02
C ASN A 469 -12.17 -9.31 -19.12
N LYS A 470 -11.85 -10.00 -18.01
CA LYS A 470 -12.86 -10.31 -16.99
C LYS A 470 -13.39 -9.03 -16.37
N PHE A 471 -14.70 -8.98 -16.18
CA PHE A 471 -15.34 -7.88 -15.46
C PHE A 471 -15.12 -8.04 -13.95
N ASP A 472 -14.62 -6.99 -13.32
CA ASP A 472 -14.39 -6.94 -11.88
C ASP A 472 -15.53 -6.15 -11.20
N PHE A 473 -16.37 -6.81 -10.44
CA PHE A 473 -17.49 -6.21 -9.72
C PHE A 473 -17.03 -5.32 -8.53
N ASN A 474 -15.76 -5.39 -8.15
CA ASN A 474 -15.22 -4.57 -7.08
C ASN A 474 -14.70 -3.22 -7.57
N GLU A 475 -14.55 -3.05 -8.89
CA GLU A 475 -14.17 -1.76 -9.45
C GLU A 475 -15.38 -0.82 -9.57
N PRO A 476 -15.22 0.47 -9.27
CA PRO A 476 -16.27 1.46 -9.47
C PRO A 476 -16.59 1.66 -10.96
N ILE A 477 -17.86 1.80 -11.28
CA ILE A 477 -18.32 2.09 -12.63
C ILE A 477 -18.01 3.55 -12.97
N ARG A 478 -17.17 3.75 -13.99
CA ARG A 478 -16.63 5.08 -14.35
C ARG A 478 -17.24 5.67 -15.62
N GLY A 479 -18.24 5.02 -16.20
CA GLY A 479 -18.92 5.43 -17.42
C GLY A 479 -19.80 4.31 -17.95
N ASP A 480 -20.48 4.57 -19.07
CA ASP A 480 -21.28 3.55 -19.75
C ASP A 480 -20.44 2.32 -20.10
N ILE A 481 -20.92 1.14 -19.70
CA ILE A 481 -20.23 -0.13 -19.93
C ILE A 481 -21.18 -1.22 -20.40
N ALA A 482 -20.62 -2.25 -21.05
CA ALA A 482 -21.34 -3.47 -21.38
C ALA A 482 -20.67 -4.68 -20.70
N ILE A 483 -21.48 -5.54 -20.09
CA ILE A 483 -21.04 -6.75 -19.41
C ILE A 483 -21.58 -7.96 -20.16
N TYR A 484 -20.70 -8.88 -20.51
CA TYR A 484 -21.00 -10.06 -21.31
C TYR A 484 -20.76 -11.33 -20.51
N SER A 485 -21.74 -12.25 -20.57
CA SER A 485 -21.59 -13.58 -20.00
C SER A 485 -20.87 -14.52 -20.98
N LYS A 486 -19.78 -15.16 -20.54
CA LYS A 486 -19.07 -16.17 -21.32
C LYS A 486 -19.57 -17.56 -21.02
N TRP A 487 -19.87 -18.32 -22.08
CA TRP A 487 -20.39 -19.67 -21.98
C TRP A 487 -19.55 -20.64 -22.80
N VAL A 488 -19.31 -21.84 -22.25
CA VAL A 488 -18.72 -22.94 -22.99
C VAL A 488 -19.74 -24.06 -23.08
N LYS A 489 -19.98 -24.56 -24.30
CA LYS A 489 -20.90 -25.66 -24.54
C LYS A 489 -20.39 -26.93 -23.84
N LEU A 490 -21.27 -27.69 -23.24
CA LEU A 490 -20.98 -29.02 -22.74
C LEU A 490 -21.20 -30.05 -23.85
N VAL A 491 -20.32 -31.04 -23.93
CA VAL A 491 -20.43 -32.21 -24.80
C VAL A 491 -20.42 -33.49 -23.97
N THR A 492 -21.14 -34.51 -24.43
CA THR A 492 -21.24 -35.77 -23.75
C THR A 492 -20.16 -36.73 -24.24
N VAL A 493 -19.37 -37.26 -23.34
CA VAL A 493 -18.49 -38.40 -23.60
C VAL A 493 -19.14 -39.66 -23.03
N SER A 494 -19.42 -40.62 -23.89
CA SER A 494 -19.97 -41.92 -23.50
C SER A 494 -18.90 -43.02 -23.66
N VAL A 495 -18.64 -43.77 -22.59
CA VAL A 495 -17.71 -44.91 -22.60
C VAL A 495 -18.44 -46.08 -21.97
N ASP A 496 -18.63 -47.17 -22.69
CA ASP A 496 -19.29 -48.39 -22.19
C ASP A 496 -20.59 -48.10 -21.42
N ASN A 497 -21.48 -47.27 -21.98
CA ASN A 497 -22.76 -46.82 -21.40
C ASN A 497 -22.68 -45.78 -20.24
N ASN A 498 -21.49 -45.45 -19.77
CA ASN A 498 -21.33 -44.37 -18.82
C ASN A 498 -21.20 -43.02 -19.57
N LYS A 499 -21.89 -42.00 -19.09
CA LYS A 499 -21.93 -40.69 -19.72
C LYS A 499 -21.37 -39.62 -18.77
N VAL A 500 -20.48 -38.78 -19.29
CA VAL A 500 -19.94 -37.64 -18.58
C VAL A 500 -20.07 -36.39 -19.47
N LEU A 501 -20.46 -35.27 -18.88
CA LEU A 501 -20.46 -33.97 -19.52
C LEU A 501 -19.12 -33.31 -19.31
N ILE A 502 -18.49 -32.87 -20.39
CA ILE A 502 -17.24 -32.12 -20.37
C ILE A 502 -17.37 -30.85 -21.23
N GLU A 503 -16.47 -29.90 -21.03
CA GLU A 503 -16.45 -28.69 -21.84
C GLU A 503 -16.02 -29.00 -23.29
N SER A 504 -16.72 -28.43 -24.26
CA SER A 504 -16.33 -28.49 -25.65
C SER A 504 -14.95 -27.86 -25.85
N GLY A 505 -14.11 -28.49 -26.64
CA GLY A 505 -12.71 -28.11 -26.81
C GLY A 505 -11.72 -28.85 -25.90
N THR A 506 -12.20 -29.67 -24.96
CA THR A 506 -11.33 -30.47 -24.09
C THR A 506 -10.65 -31.59 -24.87
N VAL A 507 -9.35 -31.76 -24.65
CA VAL A 507 -8.55 -32.91 -25.11
C VAL A 507 -8.56 -33.93 -24.01
N LEU A 508 -9.05 -35.16 -24.32
CA LEU A 508 -9.11 -36.24 -23.35
C LEU A 508 -7.73 -36.86 -23.12
N SER A 509 -7.39 -37.08 -21.86
CA SER A 509 -6.26 -37.94 -21.54
C SER A 509 -6.61 -39.39 -21.88
N ARG A 510 -5.66 -40.12 -22.47
CA ARG A 510 -5.85 -41.55 -22.73
C ARG A 510 -6.00 -42.29 -21.40
N PRO A 511 -7.11 -43.04 -21.20
CA PRO A 511 -7.31 -43.81 -19.99
C PRO A 511 -6.33 -44.98 -19.88
N ASP A 512 -6.10 -45.46 -18.67
CA ASP A 512 -5.41 -46.74 -18.45
C ASP A 512 -6.13 -47.90 -19.13
N MET A 513 -5.38 -48.92 -19.53
CA MET A 513 -5.94 -50.09 -20.19
C MET A 513 -6.85 -50.84 -19.24
N PRO A 514 -8.15 -51.00 -19.55
CA PRO A 514 -9.06 -51.79 -18.71
C PRO A 514 -8.70 -53.28 -18.77
N ILE A 515 -9.04 -53.99 -17.70
CA ILE A 515 -8.81 -55.43 -17.59
C ILE A 515 -10.16 -56.16 -17.69
N LYS A 516 -10.21 -57.21 -18.52
CA LYS A 516 -11.36 -58.07 -18.66
C LYS A 516 -10.89 -59.52 -18.69
N ASN A 517 -11.37 -60.34 -17.73
CA ASN A 517 -10.96 -61.74 -17.62
C ASN A 517 -11.27 -62.53 -18.90
N GLY A 518 -10.26 -63.25 -19.41
CA GLY A 518 -10.38 -64.05 -20.64
C GLY A 518 -10.28 -63.20 -21.93
N TYR A 519 -9.93 -61.93 -21.84
CA TYR A 519 -9.77 -61.06 -23.01
C TYR A 519 -8.52 -60.19 -22.90
N THR A 520 -7.91 -59.90 -24.03
CA THR A 520 -6.86 -58.92 -24.15
C THR A 520 -7.46 -57.61 -24.70
N PHE A 521 -7.17 -56.47 -24.05
CA PHE A 521 -7.59 -55.19 -24.55
C PHE A 521 -6.90 -54.85 -25.87
N ALA A 522 -7.67 -54.42 -26.87
CA ALA A 522 -7.18 -54.17 -28.23
C ALA A 522 -7.27 -52.69 -28.67
N GLY A 523 -7.75 -51.81 -27.81
CA GLY A 523 -7.77 -50.40 -28.09
C GLY A 523 -9.11 -49.69 -27.87
N TRP A 524 -9.07 -48.39 -28.00
CA TRP A 524 -10.21 -47.46 -27.92
C TRP A 524 -10.63 -47.07 -29.35
N TYR A 525 -11.91 -47.07 -29.66
CA TYR A 525 -12.45 -46.84 -31.00
C TYR A 525 -13.59 -45.83 -30.99
N SER A 526 -13.76 -45.09 -32.11
CA SER A 526 -14.80 -44.08 -32.29
C SER A 526 -16.08 -44.65 -32.93
N ASP A 527 -16.10 -45.91 -33.33
CA ASP A 527 -17.23 -46.61 -33.94
C ASP A 527 -17.50 -47.94 -33.25
N GLU A 528 -18.76 -48.37 -33.20
CA GLU A 528 -19.21 -49.61 -32.56
C GLU A 528 -18.57 -50.85 -33.18
N ALA A 529 -18.31 -50.83 -34.48
CA ALA A 529 -17.62 -51.92 -35.19
C ALA A 529 -16.13 -52.00 -34.83
N CYS A 530 -15.60 -51.06 -34.07
CA CYS A 530 -14.18 -50.96 -33.67
C CYS A 530 -13.24 -51.03 -34.88
N THR A 531 -13.52 -50.23 -35.93
CA THR A 531 -12.70 -50.15 -37.12
C THR A 531 -11.84 -48.89 -37.18
N LYS A 532 -12.25 -47.80 -36.48
CA LYS A 532 -11.54 -46.55 -36.41
C LYS A 532 -11.06 -46.31 -34.99
N GLU A 533 -9.75 -46.26 -34.78
CA GLU A 533 -9.18 -45.94 -33.48
C GLU A 533 -9.59 -44.52 -33.05
N PHE A 534 -9.86 -44.37 -31.75
CA PHE A 534 -10.19 -43.07 -31.17
C PHE A 534 -8.93 -42.24 -31.00
N ASP A 535 -8.95 -41.00 -31.54
CA ASP A 535 -7.84 -40.06 -31.48
C ASP A 535 -7.97 -39.17 -30.24
N PHE A 536 -7.23 -39.50 -29.19
CA PHE A 536 -7.20 -38.75 -27.93
C PHE A 536 -6.48 -37.40 -28.03
N ALA A 537 -5.76 -37.13 -29.13
CA ALA A 537 -5.05 -35.85 -29.29
C ALA A 537 -5.95 -34.70 -29.83
N LYS A 538 -7.15 -35.03 -30.27
CA LYS A 538 -8.08 -34.04 -30.81
C LYS A 538 -9.01 -33.49 -29.73
N PRO A 539 -9.25 -32.16 -29.77
CA PRO A 539 -10.27 -31.54 -28.90
C PRO A 539 -11.67 -32.03 -29.31
N LEU A 540 -12.51 -32.32 -28.30
CA LEU A 540 -13.88 -32.75 -28.52
C LEU A 540 -14.79 -31.56 -28.70
N LEU A 541 -15.39 -31.42 -29.88
CA LEU A 541 -16.31 -30.32 -30.22
C LEU A 541 -17.78 -30.73 -30.17
N GLU A 542 -18.05 -32.04 -30.19
CA GLU A 542 -19.40 -32.65 -30.23
C GLU A 542 -19.45 -33.88 -29.29
N ASP A 543 -20.68 -34.38 -29.08
CA ASP A 543 -20.89 -35.61 -28.32
C ASP A 543 -20.16 -36.78 -28.97
N VAL A 544 -19.53 -37.61 -28.16
CA VAL A 544 -18.76 -38.76 -28.63
C VAL A 544 -19.04 -40.01 -27.81
N THR A 545 -19.07 -41.15 -28.50
CA THR A 545 -19.06 -42.46 -27.88
C THR A 545 -17.74 -43.16 -28.16
N ILE A 546 -17.08 -43.65 -27.14
CA ILE A 546 -15.83 -44.37 -27.21
C ILE A 546 -16.12 -45.83 -26.89
N TYR A 547 -15.72 -46.71 -27.78
CA TYR A 547 -15.92 -48.15 -27.68
C TYR A 547 -14.62 -48.85 -27.34
N THR A 548 -14.70 -49.89 -26.47
CA THR A 548 -13.56 -50.76 -26.12
C THR A 548 -13.53 -51.99 -27.00
N LYS A 549 -12.40 -52.28 -27.62
CA LYS A 549 -12.19 -53.52 -28.40
C LYS A 549 -11.49 -54.56 -27.55
N TRP A 550 -12.04 -55.78 -27.59
CA TRP A 550 -11.52 -56.91 -26.85
C TRP A 550 -11.22 -58.10 -27.77
N LYS A 551 -10.09 -58.77 -27.57
CA LYS A 551 -9.74 -60.04 -28.22
C LYS A 551 -9.82 -61.14 -27.17
N LYS A 552 -10.60 -62.21 -27.47
CA LYS A 552 -10.68 -63.35 -26.57
C LYS A 552 -9.31 -64.03 -26.53
N VAL A 553 -8.84 -64.36 -25.33
CA VAL A 553 -7.64 -65.21 -25.16
C VAL A 553 -8.04 -66.58 -25.49
N ILE A 554 -7.53 -67.17 -26.58
CA ILE A 554 -7.70 -68.60 -26.91
C ILE A 554 -6.56 -69.31 -26.21
N ASP A 555 -6.89 -70.10 -25.19
CA ASP A 555 -5.93 -70.98 -24.52
C ASP A 555 -5.49 -72.07 -25.51
N PRO A 556 -4.20 -72.28 -25.81
CA PRO A 556 -3.72 -73.24 -26.79
C PRO A 556 -3.91 -74.69 -26.34
N MET A 557 -4.47 -74.99 -25.14
CA MET A 557 -4.58 -76.33 -24.57
C MET A 557 -6.00 -76.97 -24.55
N GLU A 558 -6.92 -76.56 -25.44
CA GLU A 558 -8.14 -77.37 -25.69
C GLU A 558 -8.00 -78.19 -26.95
N LYS A 559 -7.16 -79.28 -26.88
CA LYS A 559 -7.33 -80.49 -27.67
C LYS A 559 -7.15 -81.65 -26.74
N GLU A 560 -8.28 -82.43 -26.62
CA GLU A 560 -8.42 -83.76 -26.08
C GLU A 560 -8.10 -84.01 -24.59
N ASP A 561 -9.07 -84.20 -23.71
CA ASP A 561 -9.52 -85.59 -23.39
C ASP A 561 -10.84 -85.58 -22.61
N GLN A 562 -11.60 -86.69 -22.84
CA GLN A 562 -12.84 -86.95 -22.15
C GLN A 562 -12.57 -87.51 -20.74
N THR A 563 -13.57 -87.24 -19.88
CA THR A 563 -13.88 -87.92 -18.60
C THR A 563 -13.08 -87.50 -17.37
N THR A 564 -13.70 -86.81 -16.50
CA THR A 564 -14.28 -87.24 -15.22
C THR A 564 -14.77 -86.07 -14.38
N SER A 565 -15.94 -86.22 -13.84
CA SER A 565 -16.58 -85.35 -12.88
C SER A 565 -15.78 -85.17 -11.61
N ILE A 566 -15.58 -83.95 -11.14
CA ILE A 566 -15.56 -83.62 -9.70
C ILE A 566 -16.04 -82.18 -9.48
N ASN A 567 -16.95 -82.07 -8.55
CA ASN A 567 -17.48 -80.82 -8.00
C ASN A 567 -16.40 -79.79 -7.57
N SER A 568 -16.55 -78.54 -7.91
CA SER A 568 -16.03 -77.52 -7.07
C SER A 568 -16.70 -76.15 -7.30
N VAL A 569 -17.30 -75.73 -6.27
CA VAL A 569 -17.35 -74.40 -5.66
C VAL A 569 -17.37 -73.14 -6.61
N LYS A 570 -18.55 -72.57 -6.66
CA LYS A 570 -18.76 -71.16 -7.07
C LYS A 570 -18.02 -70.26 -6.11
N THR A 571 -17.06 -69.50 -6.61
CA THR A 571 -16.68 -68.19 -6.04
C THR A 571 -16.95 -67.14 -7.09
N GLY A 572 -17.91 -66.31 -6.75
CA GLY A 572 -18.21 -65.12 -7.56
C GLY A 572 -17.14 -64.09 -7.40
N ASP A 573 -16.79 -63.48 -8.50
CA ASP A 573 -16.10 -62.16 -8.52
C ASP A 573 -16.57 -61.31 -9.70
N ASN A 574 -17.72 -60.69 -9.45
CA ASN A 574 -18.24 -59.61 -10.34
C ASN A 574 -17.82 -58.23 -9.88
N PHE A 575 -16.71 -58.07 -9.15
CA PHE A 575 -16.34 -56.79 -8.53
C PHE A 575 -15.26 -55.98 -9.27
N ALA A 576 -14.57 -56.55 -10.26
CA ALA A 576 -13.41 -55.89 -10.85
C ALA A 576 -13.74 -54.88 -11.98
N ILE A 577 -14.89 -54.97 -12.64
CA ILE A 577 -15.21 -54.09 -13.78
C ILE A 577 -15.79 -52.76 -13.34
N GLN A 578 -16.46 -52.68 -12.20
CA GLN A 578 -17.02 -51.42 -11.70
C GLN A 578 -15.98 -50.46 -11.12
N GLY A 579 -14.86 -50.94 -10.64
CA GLY A 579 -13.83 -50.09 -10.01
C GLY A 579 -13.03 -49.21 -10.98
N TYR A 580 -12.77 -49.68 -12.19
CA TYR A 580 -11.94 -48.97 -13.17
C TYR A 580 -12.71 -47.91 -13.98
N VAL A 581 -13.99 -48.13 -14.23
CA VAL A 581 -14.86 -47.12 -14.85
C VAL A 581 -15.18 -46.03 -13.84
N LEU A 582 -15.27 -46.34 -12.54
CA LEU A 582 -15.41 -45.35 -11.46
C LEU A 582 -14.15 -44.48 -11.28
N GLY A 583 -12.95 -44.99 -11.61
CA GLY A 583 -11.72 -44.21 -11.58
C GLY A 583 -11.71 -43.12 -12.65
N LEU A 584 -12.16 -43.39 -13.86
CA LEU A 584 -12.33 -42.43 -14.95
C LEU A 584 -13.39 -41.37 -14.60
N ILE A 585 -14.51 -41.82 -14.01
CA ILE A 585 -15.57 -40.92 -13.54
C ILE A 585 -15.11 -40.14 -12.32
N GLY A 586 -14.29 -40.70 -11.44
CA GLY A 586 -13.75 -40.06 -10.25
C GLY A 586 -12.79 -38.91 -10.58
N VAL A 587 -11.90 -39.08 -11.56
CA VAL A 587 -10.98 -38.01 -11.99
C VAL A 587 -11.72 -36.90 -12.73
N MET A 588 -12.69 -37.24 -13.58
CA MET A 588 -13.51 -36.23 -14.27
C MET A 588 -14.52 -35.57 -13.33
N ALA A 589 -15.09 -36.27 -12.36
CA ALA A 589 -15.96 -35.70 -11.34
C ALA A 589 -15.18 -34.84 -10.31
N ALA A 590 -13.92 -35.16 -10.04
CA ALA A 590 -13.05 -34.32 -9.20
C ALA A 590 -12.76 -32.99 -9.87
N ILE A 591 -12.58 -32.95 -11.18
CA ILE A 591 -12.41 -31.69 -11.95
C ILE A 591 -13.71 -30.86 -11.91
N VAL A 592 -14.88 -31.53 -12.04
CA VAL A 592 -16.18 -30.83 -11.95
C VAL A 592 -16.52 -30.42 -10.52
N MET A 593 -16.10 -31.18 -9.50
CA MET A 593 -16.30 -30.80 -8.09
C MET A 593 -15.31 -29.73 -7.62
N MET A 594 -14.09 -29.72 -8.14
CA MET A 594 -13.18 -28.58 -7.91
C MET A 594 -13.73 -27.30 -8.54
N GLN A 595 -14.29 -27.36 -9.74
CA GLN A 595 -14.98 -26.21 -10.35
C GLN A 595 -16.24 -25.77 -9.58
N LYS A 596 -17.00 -26.72 -8.98
CA LYS A 596 -18.12 -26.37 -8.08
C LYS A 596 -17.67 -25.76 -6.75
N LYS A 597 -16.46 -26.02 -6.30
CA LYS A 597 -15.88 -25.45 -5.07
C LYS A 597 -15.23 -24.08 -5.31
N TYR A 598 -14.88 -23.79 -6.56
CA TYR A 598 -14.38 -22.47 -6.98
C TYR A 598 -15.50 -21.50 -7.43
N ASN A 599 -16.73 -22.02 -7.62
CA ASN A 599 -17.90 -21.22 -8.03
C ASN A 599 -18.96 -21.09 -6.91
N LYS A 600 -18.56 -21.23 -5.64
CA LYS A 600 -19.38 -20.88 -4.47
C LYS A 600 -18.80 -19.70 -3.72
#